data_ce25218a7c0bd868bfcb4827f4ed1548
#
_entry.id   ce25218a7c0bd868bfcb4827f4ed1548
#
_cell.length_a   1.000
_cell.length_b   1.000
_cell.length_c   1.000
_cell.angle_alpha   90.00
_cell.angle_beta   90.00
_cell.angle_gamma   90.00
#
_symmetry.space_group_name_H-M   'P 1'
#
loop_
_entity.id
_entity.type
_entity.pdbx_description
1 polymer ?
#
loop_
_entity_poly.entity_id
_entity_poly.type
_entity_poly.pdbx_seq_one_letter_code
_entity_poly.pdbx_strand_id
1 'polypeptide(L)'
;MKKVFLLSTLLCTIILTSCVDSHDNPVVGPDVPEVKDYVERLVPVVDPRGEAQGTVMLRFYNDMPSVAYVSVGNFQSIMYPGTTVTAVKTAPDQYMLTSPCGTATVDTAKDLFESDDYEAFTNLMGQVQAGMPNTTYDALPIIRWKSLEKMPENVHVELDYGKYGIDLRADDNDVYFPFATIADLYVDGFMHLADYNGQTVMVAPNGAYSLGDGYPQDFIEPILQETRTADMADFAYKNLCFTLTNFFGYPGRTLLENNGLREKGLDQALQDYGKGGQMTRELLKSENMYDYIAGTATLGCLLNDGGHTYTDVTVISQIDKETPFYTAMNQVKTAKIDEFKTYCPEYADVAKVIYDRSALGKELKEKRTEKMGEGVKYYKEGSTAYCWFNSFLCDDSGWRKFYKGEGPKPTVETFPDDWLVALIDALEKAENDPEVKNFVLDISTNGGGSSDVVMFITSLFCNKADFLYENTLTGQRMKCSYDVDRNLDGKFDEKDDEVEYHLNFALLISSYSFSCGNLLPALLKDYGIPLLGQQSGGGSCCVLYNPSADGFGYRYSTHRGRLINTKGENIDPGITPTYELGTDDFFNVEKVMQLVESYYQNK
;
A
#
# COMPACT_ATOMS: atom_id res chain seq x y z
N MET A 1 40.46 24.75 -33.56
CA MET A 1 41.76 24.33 -34.06
C MET A 1 41.80 22.81 -34.15
N LYS A 2 42.10 22.35 -35.34
CA LYS A 2 42.22 20.96 -35.77
C LYS A 2 43.29 20.17 -35.06
N LYS A 3 43.13 18.84 -34.91
CA LYS A 3 44.03 17.73 -35.30
C LYS A 3 43.46 16.44 -34.68
N VAL A 4 42.96 15.48 -35.38
CA VAL A 4 43.48 14.59 -36.44
C VAL A 4 44.32 13.42 -35.90
N PHE A 5 43.73 12.19 -36.02
CA PHE A 5 44.28 10.85 -36.35
C PHE A 5 45.42 10.21 -35.52
N LEU A 6 45.27 8.94 -35.16
CA LEU A 6 45.97 7.84 -35.84
C LEU A 6 45.40 6.45 -35.54
N LEU A 7 45.13 5.73 -36.63
CA LEU A 7 44.90 4.30 -36.75
C LEU A 7 46.24 3.57 -36.70
N SER A 8 46.38 2.43 -36.02
CA SER A 8 47.45 1.48 -36.30
C SER A 8 46.94 0.04 -36.21
N THR A 9 46.71 -0.52 -37.38
CA THR A 9 46.72 -1.95 -37.68
C THR A 9 48.09 -2.55 -37.46
N LEU A 10 48.19 -3.67 -36.79
CA LEU A 10 49.40 -4.53 -36.86
C LEU A 10 48.97 -5.99 -37.14
N LEU A 11 49.37 -6.40 -38.33
CA LEU A 11 49.39 -7.76 -38.84
C LEU A 11 50.69 -8.43 -38.39
N CYS A 12 50.68 -9.66 -37.86
CA CYS A 12 51.87 -10.49 -37.79
C CYS A 12 51.52 -11.96 -37.81
N THR A 13 51.71 -12.52 -38.87
CA THR A 13 52.46 -13.63 -39.45
C THR A 13 52.67 -14.90 -38.56
N ILE A 14 52.21 -15.98 -39.18
CA ILE A 14 52.35 -17.38 -38.80
C ILE A 14 53.83 -17.83 -38.92
N ILE A 15 54.30 -18.60 -37.96
CA ILE A 15 55.42 -19.55 -38.13
C ILE A 15 54.98 -20.90 -37.60
N LEU A 16 54.90 -21.85 -38.55
CA LEU A 16 54.73 -23.27 -38.29
C LEU A 16 56.08 -23.90 -37.96
N THR A 17 56.16 -24.63 -36.86
CA THR A 17 57.16 -25.71 -36.70
C THR A 17 56.43 -26.90 -36.09
N SER A 18 56.43 -27.97 -36.86
CA SER A 18 55.98 -29.29 -36.48
C SER A 18 56.96 -30.01 -35.58
N CYS A 19 56.49 -30.62 -34.51
CA CYS A 19 57.07 -31.87 -33.98
C CYS A 19 55.94 -32.75 -33.46
N VAL A 20 55.93 -33.94 -33.96
CA VAL A 20 55.05 -35.06 -33.62
C VAL A 20 55.46 -35.62 -32.26
N ASP A 21 54.53 -35.77 -31.36
CA ASP A 21 54.48 -36.87 -30.40
C ASP A 21 53.06 -37.22 -30.01
N SER A 22 52.79 -38.50 -30.11
CA SER A 22 51.47 -39.13 -29.94
C SER A 22 51.13 -39.31 -28.45
N HIS A 23 50.11 -38.63 -27.98
CA HIS A 23 49.25 -39.10 -26.88
C HIS A 23 47.80 -38.75 -27.20
N ASP A 24 46.93 -39.74 -27.13
CA ASP A 24 45.47 -39.65 -27.29
C ASP A 24 44.88 -38.66 -26.30
N ASN A 25 44.65 -37.44 -26.72
CA ASN A 25 43.71 -36.52 -26.06
C ASN A 25 42.33 -36.70 -26.73
N PRO A 26 41.24 -36.81 -25.97
CA PRO A 26 39.90 -36.78 -26.55
C PRO A 26 39.74 -35.45 -27.31
N VAL A 27 39.34 -35.53 -28.56
CA VAL A 27 38.95 -34.38 -29.38
C VAL A 27 37.73 -33.74 -28.68
N VAL A 28 37.98 -32.66 -27.96
CA VAL A 28 36.89 -31.76 -27.55
C VAL A 28 36.34 -31.18 -28.85
N GLY A 29 35.17 -31.65 -29.26
CA GLY A 29 34.42 -31.07 -30.37
C GLY A 29 34.21 -29.56 -30.11
N PRO A 30 34.03 -28.74 -31.13
CA PRO A 30 33.71 -27.35 -30.91
C PRO A 30 32.50 -27.25 -29.97
N ASP A 31 32.63 -26.48 -28.90
CA ASP A 31 31.52 -26.15 -28.01
C ASP A 31 30.35 -25.72 -28.90
N VAL A 32 29.35 -26.58 -29.03
CA VAL A 32 28.07 -26.17 -29.62
C VAL A 32 27.49 -25.19 -28.63
N PRO A 33 27.25 -23.91 -29.02
CA PRO A 33 26.67 -22.98 -28.12
C PRO A 33 25.36 -23.56 -27.56
N GLU A 34 25.27 -23.66 -26.24
CA GLU A 34 24.04 -24.08 -25.58
C GLU A 34 22.90 -23.17 -26.07
N VAL A 35 21.92 -23.77 -26.71
CA VAL A 35 20.78 -22.99 -27.23
C VAL A 35 19.95 -22.60 -26.03
N LYS A 36 20.09 -21.36 -25.60
CA LYS A 36 19.29 -20.80 -24.53
C LYS A 36 17.81 -20.80 -24.95
N ASP A 37 16.95 -21.20 -24.05
CA ASP A 37 15.50 -21.21 -24.22
C ASP A 37 14.85 -19.82 -23.91
N TYR A 38 15.67 -18.79 -23.74
CA TYR A 38 15.27 -17.42 -23.42
C TYR A 38 16.11 -16.38 -24.18
N VAL A 39 15.55 -15.17 -24.23
CA VAL A 39 16.24 -13.94 -24.68
C VAL A 39 16.42 -13.01 -23.49
N GLU A 40 17.59 -12.41 -23.35
CA GLU A 40 17.88 -11.38 -22.36
C GLU A 40 17.77 -9.99 -22.98
N ARG A 41 17.14 -9.05 -22.24
CA ARG A 41 17.04 -7.64 -22.62
C ARG A 41 17.46 -6.76 -21.45
N LEU A 42 18.34 -5.80 -21.72
CA LEU A 42 18.71 -4.76 -20.77
C LEU A 42 17.68 -3.63 -20.87
N VAL A 43 16.91 -3.42 -19.81
CA VAL A 43 15.77 -2.53 -19.80
C VAL A 43 16.07 -1.31 -18.92
N PRO A 44 15.71 -0.07 -19.36
CA PRO A 44 15.85 1.12 -18.51
C PRO A 44 15.02 1.03 -17.23
N VAL A 45 15.55 1.59 -16.16
CA VAL A 45 14.85 1.79 -14.88
C VAL A 45 14.68 3.29 -14.66
N VAL A 46 13.46 3.74 -14.36
CA VAL A 46 13.13 5.14 -14.11
C VAL A 46 12.40 5.31 -12.78
N ASP A 47 12.41 6.52 -12.25
CA ASP A 47 11.54 6.92 -11.14
C ASP A 47 10.17 7.45 -11.66
N PRO A 48 9.21 7.78 -10.77
CA PRO A 48 7.91 8.33 -11.16
C PRO A 48 7.95 9.67 -11.92
N ARG A 49 9.08 10.37 -11.90
CA ARG A 49 9.30 11.60 -12.68
C ARG A 49 9.89 11.32 -14.05
N GLY A 50 10.16 10.03 -14.36
CA GLY A 50 10.83 9.62 -15.59
C GLY A 50 12.35 9.79 -15.55
N GLU A 51 12.94 10.11 -14.38
CA GLU A 51 14.39 10.24 -14.23
C GLU A 51 15.06 8.87 -14.22
N ALA A 52 16.14 8.73 -15.00
CA ALA A 52 16.87 7.47 -15.11
C ALA A 52 17.51 7.05 -13.77
N GLN A 53 17.21 5.83 -13.32
CA GLN A 53 17.77 5.22 -12.12
C GLN A 53 18.78 4.10 -12.44
N GLY A 54 18.90 3.68 -13.70
CA GLY A 54 19.81 2.64 -14.13
C GLY A 54 19.20 1.72 -15.18
N THR A 55 19.60 0.46 -15.16
CA THR A 55 19.07 -0.59 -16.05
C THR A 55 18.96 -1.90 -15.29
N VAL A 56 18.06 -2.77 -15.75
CA VAL A 56 17.88 -4.14 -15.24
C VAL A 56 17.87 -5.15 -16.37
N MET A 57 18.46 -6.32 -16.16
CA MET A 57 18.40 -7.43 -17.11
C MET A 57 17.13 -8.23 -16.89
N LEU A 58 16.29 -8.35 -17.90
CA LEU A 58 15.10 -9.17 -17.93
C LEU A 58 15.28 -10.35 -18.89
N ARG A 59 14.68 -11.50 -18.56
CA ARG A 59 14.60 -12.67 -19.43
C ARG A 59 13.19 -12.86 -19.97
N PHE A 60 13.12 -13.33 -21.20
CA PHE A 60 11.89 -13.67 -21.92
C PHE A 60 12.04 -15.08 -22.46
N TYR A 61 11.33 -16.02 -21.89
CA TYR A 61 11.41 -17.44 -22.27
C TYR A 61 10.63 -17.71 -23.56
N ASN A 62 11.08 -18.66 -24.37
CA ASN A 62 10.50 -18.95 -25.68
C ASN A 62 9.05 -19.46 -25.60
N ASP A 63 8.67 -20.07 -24.52
CA ASP A 63 7.31 -20.54 -24.23
C ASP A 63 6.37 -19.44 -23.69
N MET A 64 6.94 -18.33 -23.18
CA MET A 64 6.21 -17.16 -22.68
C MET A 64 6.92 -15.84 -23.09
N PRO A 65 7.02 -15.56 -24.40
CA PRO A 65 7.89 -14.49 -24.91
C PRO A 65 7.45 -13.07 -24.58
N SER A 66 6.24 -12.88 -24.11
CA SER A 66 5.72 -11.57 -23.68
C SER A 66 5.87 -11.33 -22.17
N VAL A 67 6.13 -12.37 -21.37
CA VAL A 67 6.24 -12.28 -19.92
C VAL A 67 7.69 -12.02 -19.53
N ALA A 68 7.92 -10.90 -18.85
CA ALA A 68 9.24 -10.56 -18.35
C ALA A 68 9.55 -11.34 -17.07
N TYR A 69 10.72 -11.96 -17.01
CA TYR A 69 11.29 -12.59 -15.81
C TYR A 69 12.49 -11.77 -15.33
N VAL A 70 12.67 -11.73 -14.03
CA VAL A 70 13.80 -11.07 -13.39
C VAL A 70 14.41 -11.97 -12.32
N SER A 71 15.72 -11.97 -12.19
CA SER A 71 16.36 -12.67 -11.08
C SER A 71 16.13 -11.95 -9.77
N VAL A 72 16.08 -12.72 -8.67
CA VAL A 72 15.85 -12.17 -7.33
C VAL A 72 16.90 -11.11 -6.98
N GLY A 73 18.17 -11.36 -7.31
CA GLY A 73 19.24 -10.40 -7.08
C GLY A 73 19.11 -9.11 -7.89
N ASN A 74 18.71 -9.21 -9.17
CA ASN A 74 18.48 -8.03 -10.01
C ASN A 74 17.28 -7.21 -9.55
N PHE A 75 16.16 -7.87 -9.21
CA PHE A 75 14.98 -7.20 -8.67
C PHE A 75 15.33 -6.43 -7.39
N GLN A 76 16.04 -7.10 -6.47
CA GLN A 76 16.51 -6.48 -5.24
C GLN A 76 17.34 -5.23 -5.48
N SER A 77 18.27 -5.30 -6.43
CA SER A 77 19.22 -4.19 -6.69
C SER A 77 18.53 -2.93 -7.19
N ILE A 78 17.41 -3.05 -7.91
CA ILE A 78 16.64 -1.88 -8.40
C ILE A 78 15.67 -1.34 -7.35
N MET A 79 15.14 -2.22 -6.48
CA MET A 79 14.20 -1.81 -5.42
C MET A 79 14.91 -1.16 -4.23
N TYR A 80 16.05 -1.72 -3.83
CA TYR A 80 16.77 -1.31 -2.62
C TYR A 80 18.28 -1.27 -2.89
N PRO A 81 18.78 -0.24 -3.59
CA PRO A 81 20.20 -0.11 -3.90
C PRO A 81 21.06 -0.22 -2.63
N GLY A 82 22.04 -1.10 -2.66
CA GLY A 82 22.95 -1.34 -1.52
C GLY A 82 22.55 -2.49 -0.60
N THR A 83 21.41 -3.15 -0.83
CA THR A 83 21.06 -4.43 -0.21
C THR A 83 21.28 -5.56 -1.20
N THR A 84 21.35 -6.80 -0.73
CA THR A 84 21.57 -7.96 -1.58
C THR A 84 20.72 -9.13 -1.13
N VAL A 85 20.01 -9.75 -2.07
CA VAL A 85 19.46 -11.09 -1.90
C VAL A 85 20.32 -12.03 -2.73
N THR A 86 20.78 -13.11 -2.12
CA THR A 86 21.58 -14.14 -2.79
C THR A 86 20.78 -15.42 -2.95
N ALA A 87 20.97 -16.09 -4.07
CA ALA A 87 20.43 -17.43 -4.31
C ALA A 87 21.58 -18.45 -4.31
N VAL A 88 21.41 -19.55 -3.60
CA VAL A 88 22.39 -20.65 -3.55
C VAL A 88 21.66 -21.96 -3.83
N LYS A 89 22.10 -22.66 -4.86
CA LYS A 89 21.58 -23.99 -5.20
C LYS A 89 21.97 -24.99 -4.10
N THR A 90 20.98 -25.61 -3.47
CA THR A 90 21.16 -26.56 -2.35
C THR A 90 20.97 -28.01 -2.78
N ALA A 91 20.15 -28.26 -3.81
CA ALA A 91 19.90 -29.56 -4.43
C ALA A 91 19.42 -29.34 -5.89
N PRO A 92 19.24 -30.39 -6.71
CA PRO A 92 18.57 -30.24 -7.99
C PRO A 92 17.23 -29.49 -7.80
N ASP A 93 17.03 -28.43 -8.58
CA ASP A 93 15.82 -27.61 -8.58
C ASP A 93 15.48 -26.91 -7.24
N GLN A 94 16.38 -26.96 -6.25
CA GLN A 94 16.19 -26.34 -4.94
C GLN A 94 17.24 -25.26 -4.67
N TYR A 95 16.77 -24.12 -4.21
CA TYR A 95 17.58 -22.92 -3.97
C TYR A 95 17.24 -22.34 -2.60
N MET A 96 18.27 -21.88 -1.89
CA MET A 96 18.12 -21.08 -0.70
C MET A 96 18.35 -19.62 -1.04
N LEU A 97 17.37 -18.79 -0.77
CA LEU A 97 17.45 -17.34 -0.87
C LEU A 97 17.81 -16.77 0.51
N THR A 98 18.75 -15.82 0.53
CA THR A 98 19.14 -15.12 1.75
C THR A 98 18.99 -13.62 1.54
N SER A 99 18.08 -12.99 2.28
CA SER A 99 17.91 -11.55 2.38
C SER A 99 18.66 -11.00 3.60
N PRO A 100 18.78 -9.67 3.77
CA PRO A 100 19.42 -9.08 4.96
C PRO A 100 18.81 -9.53 6.29
N CYS A 101 17.54 -9.90 6.32
CA CYS A 101 16.80 -10.18 7.55
C CYS A 101 16.26 -11.60 7.68
N GLY A 102 16.31 -12.40 6.61
CA GLY A 102 15.72 -13.74 6.65
C GLY A 102 16.14 -14.63 5.50
N THR A 103 15.63 -15.86 5.51
CA THR A 103 15.86 -16.85 4.47
C THR A 103 14.55 -17.40 3.94
N ALA A 104 14.59 -17.85 2.68
CA ALA A 104 13.52 -18.61 2.05
C ALA A 104 14.09 -19.72 1.19
N THR A 105 13.29 -20.71 0.84
CA THR A 105 13.63 -21.74 -0.12
C THR A 105 12.72 -21.66 -1.34
N VAL A 106 13.25 -22.02 -2.50
CA VAL A 106 12.51 -22.15 -3.75
C VAL A 106 12.77 -23.50 -4.35
N ASP A 107 11.71 -24.23 -4.67
CA ASP A 107 11.73 -25.49 -5.42
C ASP A 107 11.13 -25.20 -6.81
N THR A 108 11.99 -25.09 -7.83
CA THR A 108 11.56 -24.77 -9.21
C THR A 108 10.95 -25.93 -9.97
N ALA A 109 11.05 -27.16 -9.47
CA ALA A 109 10.31 -28.30 -10.03
C ALA A 109 8.85 -28.34 -9.56
N LYS A 110 8.53 -27.65 -8.49
CA LYS A 110 7.18 -27.53 -7.93
C LYS A 110 6.61 -26.11 -8.02
N ASP A 111 7.42 -25.15 -8.42
CA ASP A 111 7.10 -23.73 -8.39
C ASP A 111 6.65 -23.26 -6.99
N LEU A 112 7.41 -23.66 -5.99
CA LEU A 112 7.09 -23.47 -4.58
C LEU A 112 8.11 -22.55 -3.91
N PHE A 113 7.59 -21.56 -3.17
CA PHE A 113 8.37 -20.71 -2.28
C PHE A 113 7.97 -20.97 -0.84
N GLU A 114 8.95 -21.12 0.06
CA GLU A 114 8.71 -21.33 1.49
C GLU A 114 9.62 -20.43 2.32
N SER A 115 9.10 -19.89 3.41
CA SER A 115 9.88 -19.15 4.39
C SER A 115 9.38 -19.43 5.81
N ASP A 116 10.29 -19.63 6.76
CA ASP A 116 9.97 -19.82 8.17
C ASP A 116 9.75 -18.47 8.90
N ASP A 117 10.20 -17.37 8.33
CA ASP A 117 9.89 -16.00 8.76
C ASP A 117 9.67 -15.12 7.53
N TYR A 118 8.46 -15.21 6.99
CA TYR A 118 8.04 -14.47 5.80
C TYR A 118 8.22 -12.96 5.96
N GLU A 119 7.85 -12.41 7.11
CA GLU A 119 7.95 -10.98 7.38
C GLU A 119 9.40 -10.49 7.40
N ALA A 120 10.31 -11.28 7.98
CA ALA A 120 11.72 -10.94 7.97
C ALA A 120 12.33 -11.06 6.58
N PHE A 121 12.02 -12.15 5.85
CA PHE A 121 12.56 -12.37 4.51
C PHE A 121 12.16 -11.28 3.54
N THR A 122 10.89 -10.87 3.54
CA THR A 122 10.35 -9.87 2.62
C THR A 122 10.63 -8.42 3.04
N ASN A 123 11.15 -8.20 4.25
CA ASN A 123 11.58 -6.88 4.72
C ASN A 123 12.98 -6.55 4.19
N LEU A 124 13.05 -6.07 2.96
CA LEU A 124 14.30 -5.76 2.28
C LEU A 124 15.00 -4.48 2.77
N MET A 125 14.27 -3.60 3.45
CA MET A 125 14.83 -2.36 4.04
C MET A 125 15.63 -2.62 5.32
N GLY A 126 15.63 -3.85 5.81
CA GLY A 126 16.20 -4.18 7.09
C GLY A 126 15.25 -3.88 8.25
N GLN A 127 15.67 -4.29 9.43
CA GLN A 127 14.85 -4.05 10.62
C GLN A 127 14.70 -2.56 10.86
N VAL A 128 13.48 -2.14 11.16
CA VAL A 128 13.25 -0.87 11.81
C VAL A 128 14.04 -0.88 13.11
N GLN A 129 15.08 -0.08 13.18
CA GLN A 129 15.91 0.00 14.37
C GLN A 129 15.26 0.95 15.36
N ALA A 130 15.15 0.53 16.62
CA ALA A 130 14.65 1.38 17.68
C ALA A 130 15.44 2.71 17.73
N GLY A 131 14.72 3.82 17.81
CA GLY A 131 15.31 5.16 17.83
C GLY A 131 15.66 5.75 16.46
N MET A 132 15.50 4.99 15.37
CA MET A 132 15.60 5.57 14.03
C MET A 132 14.35 6.39 13.72
N PRO A 133 14.46 7.50 12.98
CA PRO A 133 13.31 8.14 12.40
C PRO A 133 12.53 7.08 11.63
N ASN A 134 11.22 7.11 11.72
CA ASN A 134 10.41 6.30 10.84
C ASN A 134 10.75 6.75 9.41
N THR A 135 11.46 5.92 8.65
CA THR A 135 11.91 6.25 7.28
C THR A 135 10.86 5.89 6.25
N THR A 136 9.76 5.27 6.68
CA THR A 136 8.63 5.06 5.81
C THR A 136 7.95 6.40 5.58
N TYR A 137 7.69 6.69 4.39
CA TYR A 137 6.99 7.67 3.65
C TYR A 137 6.54 8.94 4.29
N ASP A 138 5.64 8.85 5.27
CA ASP A 138 4.92 9.92 5.91
C ASP A 138 5.29 9.99 7.36
N ALA A 139 6.48 9.50 7.66
CA ALA A 139 7.01 9.63 8.98
C ALA A 139 7.05 11.09 9.38
N LEU A 140 6.12 11.45 10.22
CA LEU A 140 6.16 12.74 10.87
C LEU A 140 7.46 12.85 11.66
N PRO A 141 8.24 13.92 11.52
CA PRO A 141 9.50 14.06 12.24
C PRO A 141 9.34 14.13 13.76
N ILE A 142 8.10 14.29 14.22
CA ILE A 142 7.70 14.33 15.64
C ILE A 142 7.53 12.94 16.26
N ILE A 143 7.64 11.87 15.48
CA ILE A 143 7.59 10.50 15.99
C ILE A 143 8.74 9.66 15.42
N ARG A 144 9.12 8.63 16.15
CA ARG A 144 10.11 7.65 15.69
C ARG A 144 9.76 6.26 16.19
N TRP A 145 10.18 5.26 15.45
CA TRP A 145 10.01 3.88 15.86
C TRP A 145 10.69 3.59 17.18
N LYS A 146 9.98 2.90 18.06
CA LYS A 146 10.50 2.37 19.32
C LYS A 146 10.70 0.88 19.25
N SER A 147 9.67 0.13 18.88
CA SER A 147 9.72 -1.33 18.75
C SER A 147 8.66 -1.87 17.81
N LEU A 148 8.95 -3.04 17.25
CA LEU A 148 8.00 -3.90 16.56
C LEU A 148 8.03 -5.28 17.22
N GLU A 149 6.92 -5.69 17.83
CA GLU A 149 6.75 -7.00 18.45
C GLU A 149 5.89 -7.88 17.55
N LYS A 150 6.40 -9.08 17.21
CA LYS A 150 5.68 -10.08 16.40
C LYS A 150 5.09 -11.17 17.31
N MET A 151 3.84 -11.55 17.07
CA MET A 151 3.10 -12.53 17.86
C MET A 151 2.31 -13.52 16.97
N PRO A 152 2.77 -14.76 16.77
CA PRO A 152 4.04 -15.35 17.24
C PRO A 152 5.26 -14.71 16.55
N GLU A 153 6.46 -14.98 17.04
CA GLU A 153 7.69 -14.37 16.53
C GLU A 153 7.94 -14.74 15.07
N ASN A 154 7.77 -16.01 14.70
CA ASN A 154 7.94 -16.52 13.34
C ASN A 154 6.71 -17.31 12.90
N VAL A 155 6.40 -17.23 11.61
CA VAL A 155 5.34 -18.01 10.98
C VAL A 155 5.84 -18.57 9.67
N HIS A 156 5.73 -19.89 9.49
CA HIS A 156 6.00 -20.56 8.23
C HIS A 156 4.95 -20.19 7.18
N VAL A 157 5.41 -19.82 6.00
CA VAL A 157 4.57 -19.51 4.83
C VAL A 157 5.00 -20.34 3.65
N GLU A 158 4.05 -20.94 2.98
CA GLU A 158 4.18 -21.64 1.73
C GLU A 158 3.37 -20.92 0.65
N LEU A 159 4.02 -20.53 -0.44
CA LEU A 159 3.39 -19.93 -1.62
C LEU A 159 3.58 -20.84 -2.80
N ASP A 160 2.52 -21.57 -3.15
CA ASP A 160 2.46 -22.53 -4.24
C ASP A 160 2.05 -21.79 -5.54
N TYR A 161 3.05 -21.34 -6.30
CA TYR A 161 2.88 -20.71 -7.61
C TYR A 161 2.44 -21.73 -8.66
N GLY A 162 2.90 -22.98 -8.57
CA GLY A 162 2.54 -24.06 -9.47
C GLY A 162 1.06 -24.36 -9.49
N LYS A 163 0.37 -24.25 -8.35
CA LYS A 163 -1.09 -24.36 -8.25
C LYS A 163 -1.83 -23.38 -9.18
N TYR A 164 -1.20 -22.23 -9.48
CA TYR A 164 -1.76 -21.20 -10.37
C TYR A 164 -1.18 -21.29 -11.79
N GLY A 165 -0.25 -22.22 -12.05
CA GLY A 165 0.45 -22.34 -13.32
C GLY A 165 1.38 -21.17 -13.60
N ILE A 166 2.04 -20.67 -12.56
CA ILE A 166 3.09 -19.66 -12.61
C ILE A 166 4.42 -20.37 -12.40
N ASP A 167 5.24 -20.45 -13.45
CA ASP A 167 6.52 -21.13 -13.41
C ASP A 167 7.60 -20.27 -12.79
N LEU A 168 8.36 -20.85 -11.87
CA LEU A 168 9.61 -20.31 -11.37
C LEU A 168 10.77 -20.92 -12.14
N ARG A 169 11.73 -20.12 -12.56
CA ARG A 169 12.88 -20.57 -13.35
C ARG A 169 14.17 -20.37 -12.57
N ALA A 170 15.20 -21.12 -12.90
CA ALA A 170 16.51 -20.93 -12.30
C ALA A 170 17.63 -21.32 -13.26
N ASP A 171 18.81 -20.79 -13.00
CA ASP A 171 20.08 -21.30 -13.51
C ASP A 171 21.02 -21.62 -12.33
N ASP A 172 22.29 -21.90 -12.61
CA ASP A 172 23.24 -22.24 -11.52
C ASP A 172 23.55 -21.05 -10.60
N ASN A 173 23.14 -19.83 -10.94
CA ASN A 173 23.54 -18.62 -10.23
C ASN A 173 22.39 -17.89 -9.54
N ASP A 174 21.15 -18.02 -10.04
CA ASP A 174 20.02 -17.26 -9.50
C ASP A 174 18.67 -17.92 -9.81
N VAL A 175 17.64 -17.45 -9.12
CA VAL A 175 16.23 -17.83 -9.32
C VAL A 175 15.50 -16.68 -10.01
N TYR A 176 14.68 -17.00 -10.98
CA TYR A 176 13.93 -16.04 -11.81
C TYR A 176 12.43 -16.19 -11.58
N PHE A 177 11.81 -15.11 -11.25
CA PHE A 177 10.36 -14.98 -11.13
C PHE A 177 9.82 -14.13 -12.27
N PRO A 178 8.56 -14.33 -12.69
CA PRO A 178 7.88 -13.32 -13.47
C PRO A 178 7.93 -11.97 -12.73
N PHE A 179 8.18 -10.87 -13.45
CA PHE A 179 8.43 -9.56 -12.84
C PHE A 179 7.28 -9.08 -11.94
N ALA A 180 6.02 -9.19 -12.39
CA ALA A 180 4.87 -8.81 -11.57
C ALA A 180 4.75 -9.69 -10.32
N THR A 181 5.02 -11.00 -10.43
CA THR A 181 4.93 -11.95 -9.32
C THR A 181 5.92 -11.64 -8.20
N ILE A 182 7.18 -11.33 -8.55
CA ILE A 182 8.17 -10.96 -7.52
C ILE A 182 7.90 -9.56 -6.97
N ALA A 183 7.37 -8.65 -7.79
CA ALA A 183 6.96 -7.34 -7.31
C ALA A 183 5.85 -7.47 -6.25
N ASP A 184 4.85 -8.33 -6.48
CA ASP A 184 3.79 -8.61 -5.51
C ASP A 184 4.34 -9.18 -4.19
N LEU A 185 5.35 -10.06 -4.27
CA LEU A 185 5.99 -10.65 -3.09
C LEU A 185 6.67 -9.60 -2.20
N TYR A 186 7.33 -8.62 -2.81
CA TYR A 186 8.14 -7.63 -2.13
C TYR A 186 7.48 -6.26 -1.95
N VAL A 187 6.31 -6.02 -2.52
CA VAL A 187 5.55 -4.81 -2.21
C VAL A 187 5.19 -4.85 -0.74
N ASP A 188 5.90 -4.08 0.05
CA ASP A 188 5.61 -3.91 1.45
C ASP A 188 4.47 -2.91 1.66
N GLY A 189 3.81 -2.99 2.82
CA GLY A 189 2.59 -2.26 3.15
C GLY A 189 2.62 -0.76 2.94
N PHE A 190 3.76 -0.20 2.55
CA PHE A 190 3.89 1.21 2.39
C PHE A 190 4.60 1.64 1.13
N MET A 191 4.76 0.75 0.05
CA MET A 191 4.86 1.61 -1.03
C MET A 191 6.05 1.58 -1.89
N HIS A 192 6.74 0.49 -1.88
CA HIS A 192 7.66 0.24 -2.97
C HIS A 192 6.89 -0.39 -4.12
N LEU A 193 6.73 0.35 -5.18
CA LEU A 193 6.13 -0.12 -6.42
C LEU A 193 7.23 -0.34 -7.44
N ALA A 194 7.27 -1.53 -8.05
CA ALA A 194 8.02 -1.78 -9.27
C ALA A 194 7.05 -2.25 -10.34
N ASP A 195 7.00 -1.56 -11.47
CA ASP A 195 6.11 -1.85 -12.58
C ASP A 195 6.86 -1.93 -13.90
N TYR A 196 6.42 -2.77 -14.82
CA TYR A 196 7.02 -2.95 -16.14
C TYR A 196 5.98 -2.76 -17.26
N ASN A 197 6.19 -1.80 -18.12
CA ASN A 197 5.25 -1.43 -19.20
C ASN A 197 5.54 -2.10 -20.55
N GLY A 198 6.40 -3.13 -20.60
CA GLY A 198 6.86 -3.76 -21.84
C GLY A 198 8.15 -3.18 -22.41
N GLN A 199 8.58 -2.00 -21.98
CA GLN A 199 9.79 -1.31 -22.45
C GLN A 199 10.69 -0.79 -21.33
N THR A 200 10.10 -0.30 -20.24
CA THR A 200 10.78 0.38 -19.15
C THR A 200 10.26 -0.16 -17.82
N VAL A 201 11.14 -0.32 -16.83
CA VAL A 201 10.79 -0.58 -15.44
C VAL A 201 10.70 0.76 -14.72
N MET A 202 9.60 1.01 -14.03
CA MET A 202 9.46 2.12 -13.10
C MET A 202 9.58 1.60 -11.67
N VAL A 203 10.43 2.23 -10.87
CA VAL A 203 10.56 1.96 -9.44
C VAL A 203 10.17 3.21 -8.68
N ALA A 204 9.09 3.09 -7.92
CA ALA A 204 8.62 4.15 -7.04
C ALA A 204 8.90 3.76 -5.59
N PRO A 205 10.03 4.17 -5.02
CA PRO A 205 10.39 3.78 -3.65
C PRO A 205 9.41 4.34 -2.61
N ASN A 206 8.49 5.21 -2.98
CA ASN A 206 7.49 5.81 -2.16
C ASN A 206 6.07 5.61 -2.71
N GLY A 207 5.93 4.63 -3.58
CA GLY A 207 4.65 4.14 -4.10
C GLY A 207 3.64 5.22 -4.43
N ALA A 208 2.51 5.11 -3.77
CA ALA A 208 1.37 6.00 -4.00
C ALA A 208 1.67 7.48 -3.81
N TYR A 209 2.54 7.86 -2.89
CA TYR A 209 2.87 9.27 -2.66
C TYR A 209 3.85 9.82 -3.68
N SER A 210 4.78 8.99 -4.15
CA SER A 210 5.64 9.37 -5.29
C SER A 210 4.87 9.47 -6.60
N LEU A 211 3.73 8.80 -6.69
CA LEU A 211 2.78 8.89 -7.81
C LEU A 211 1.75 10.01 -7.62
N GLY A 212 1.95 10.93 -6.69
CA GLY A 212 1.07 12.09 -6.48
C GLY A 212 0.83 12.91 -7.75
N ASP A 213 1.83 12.99 -8.63
CA ASP A 213 1.76 13.58 -9.96
C ASP A 213 1.41 12.57 -11.06
N GLY A 214 1.26 11.30 -10.73
CA GLY A 214 0.88 10.23 -11.63
C GLY A 214 2.05 9.48 -12.27
N TYR A 215 1.70 8.53 -13.15
CA TYR A 215 2.66 7.83 -13.98
C TYR A 215 3.19 8.76 -15.08
N PRO A 216 4.49 8.72 -15.41
CA PRO A 216 5.02 9.47 -16.55
C PRO A 216 4.30 9.08 -17.85
N GLN A 217 3.99 10.03 -18.71
CA GLN A 217 3.30 9.75 -19.98
C GLN A 217 4.06 8.75 -20.85
N ASP A 218 5.39 8.86 -20.90
CA ASP A 218 6.26 7.91 -21.62
C ASP A 218 6.16 6.48 -21.05
N PHE A 219 5.77 6.33 -19.79
CA PHE A 219 5.51 5.02 -19.19
C PHE A 219 4.12 4.48 -19.57
N ILE A 220 3.14 5.36 -19.74
CA ILE A 220 1.75 4.99 -20.05
C ILE A 220 1.60 4.61 -21.54
N GLU A 221 2.21 5.35 -22.45
CA GLU A 221 2.03 5.14 -23.89
C GLU A 221 2.24 3.68 -24.38
N PRO A 222 3.28 2.94 -23.95
CA PRO A 222 3.50 1.56 -24.41
C PRO A 222 2.39 0.58 -24.06
N ILE A 223 1.65 0.82 -22.98
CA ILE A 223 0.59 -0.09 -22.50
C ILE A 223 -0.77 0.20 -23.13
N LEU A 224 -0.94 1.33 -23.85
CA LEU A 224 -2.20 1.71 -24.50
C LEU A 224 -2.39 0.97 -25.84
N GLN A 225 -2.34 -0.35 -25.79
CA GLN A 225 -2.56 -1.22 -26.95
C GLN A 225 -3.97 -1.78 -26.91
N GLU A 226 -4.60 -2.00 -28.08
CA GLU A 226 -5.95 -2.57 -28.16
C GLU A 226 -5.99 -4.06 -27.81
N THR A 227 -4.87 -4.75 -27.95
CA THR A 227 -4.78 -6.20 -27.73
C THR A 227 -3.56 -6.57 -26.89
N ARG A 228 -3.71 -7.63 -26.11
CA ARG A 228 -2.63 -8.33 -25.41
C ARG A 228 -2.31 -9.61 -26.16
N THR A 229 -1.08 -10.11 -26.02
CA THR A 229 -0.72 -11.44 -26.50
C THR A 229 -1.41 -12.52 -25.66
N ALA A 230 -1.63 -13.70 -26.23
CA ALA A 230 -2.33 -14.80 -25.53
C ALA A 230 -1.57 -15.26 -24.27
N ASP A 231 -0.24 -15.33 -24.32
CA ASP A 231 0.62 -15.68 -23.18
C ASP A 231 0.55 -14.61 -22.07
N MET A 232 0.54 -13.32 -22.44
CA MET A 232 0.37 -12.24 -21.47
C MET A 232 -1.03 -12.27 -20.83
N ALA A 233 -2.09 -12.48 -21.61
CA ALA A 233 -3.46 -12.54 -21.10
C ALA A 233 -3.65 -13.71 -20.12
N ASP A 234 -3.09 -14.88 -20.43
CA ASP A 234 -3.13 -16.06 -19.56
C ASP A 234 -2.32 -15.84 -18.28
N PHE A 235 -1.09 -15.35 -18.42
CA PHE A 235 -0.23 -15.07 -17.26
C PHE A 235 -0.82 -13.98 -16.34
N ALA A 236 -1.29 -12.86 -16.90
CA ALA A 236 -1.86 -11.78 -16.11
C ALA A 236 -3.07 -12.26 -15.27
N TYR A 237 -3.91 -13.13 -15.83
CA TYR A 237 -5.04 -13.72 -15.10
C TYR A 237 -4.56 -14.66 -13.98
N LYS A 238 -3.57 -15.53 -14.26
CA LYS A 238 -2.99 -16.43 -13.27
C LYS A 238 -2.34 -15.67 -12.11
N ASN A 239 -1.53 -14.66 -12.43
CA ASN A 239 -0.90 -13.80 -11.43
C ASN A 239 -1.95 -13.07 -10.57
N LEU A 240 -3.00 -12.51 -11.19
CA LEU A 240 -4.09 -11.87 -10.46
C LEU A 240 -4.81 -12.86 -9.52
N CYS A 241 -5.05 -14.10 -9.97
CA CYS A 241 -5.62 -15.15 -9.13
C CYS A 241 -4.73 -15.49 -7.93
N PHE A 242 -3.43 -15.61 -8.15
CA PHE A 242 -2.46 -15.85 -7.08
C PHE A 242 -2.46 -14.69 -6.07
N THR A 243 -2.29 -13.46 -6.56
CA THR A 243 -2.14 -12.26 -5.73
C THR A 243 -3.38 -12.01 -4.88
N LEU A 244 -4.57 -11.98 -5.48
CA LEU A 244 -5.79 -11.68 -4.73
C LEU A 244 -6.26 -12.84 -3.84
N THR A 245 -5.83 -14.09 -4.09
CA THR A 245 -6.10 -15.18 -3.17
C THR A 245 -5.19 -15.14 -1.94
N ASN A 246 -3.90 -14.81 -2.12
CA ASN A 246 -2.93 -14.89 -1.03
C ASN A 246 -2.71 -13.54 -0.33
N PHE A 247 -2.74 -12.44 -1.07
CA PHE A 247 -2.31 -11.12 -0.60
C PHE A 247 -3.45 -10.12 -0.38
N PHE A 248 -4.71 -10.49 -0.62
CA PHE A 248 -5.85 -9.68 -0.24
C PHE A 248 -6.00 -9.62 1.29
N GLY A 249 -6.36 -8.46 1.83
CA GLY A 249 -6.39 -8.21 3.27
C GLY A 249 -7.60 -8.79 4.02
N TYR A 250 -8.59 -9.25 3.31
CA TYR A 250 -9.81 -9.84 3.89
C TYR A 250 -10.46 -8.97 4.97
N PRO A 251 -10.96 -7.78 4.62
CA PRO A 251 -11.66 -6.91 5.57
C PRO A 251 -12.94 -7.53 6.16
N GLY A 252 -13.57 -8.49 5.47
CA GLY A 252 -14.75 -9.21 5.94
C GLY A 252 -16.07 -8.64 5.42
N ARG A 253 -16.05 -7.87 4.31
CA ARG A 253 -17.26 -7.18 3.81
C ARG A 253 -17.49 -7.26 2.30
N THR A 254 -16.57 -7.78 1.52
CA THR A 254 -16.72 -7.82 0.06
C THR A 254 -17.63 -8.94 -0.42
N LEU A 255 -18.24 -8.76 -1.60
CA LEU A 255 -19.11 -9.77 -2.18
C LEU A 255 -18.38 -11.08 -2.46
N LEU A 256 -17.10 -11.01 -2.92
CA LEU A 256 -16.31 -12.22 -3.18
C LEU A 256 -15.84 -12.91 -1.90
N GLU A 257 -15.54 -12.18 -0.82
CA GLU A 257 -15.24 -12.81 0.47
C GLU A 257 -16.44 -13.63 0.96
N ASN A 258 -17.64 -13.06 0.86
CA ASN A 258 -18.88 -13.77 1.22
C ASN A 258 -19.15 -14.99 0.34
N ASN A 259 -18.52 -15.07 -0.85
CA ASN A 259 -18.59 -16.21 -1.76
C ASN A 259 -17.41 -17.17 -1.64
N GLY A 260 -16.57 -17.02 -0.63
CA GLY A 260 -15.47 -17.94 -0.32
C GLY A 260 -14.18 -17.67 -1.09
N LEU A 261 -13.85 -16.40 -1.34
CA LEU A 261 -12.59 -16.01 -1.98
C LEU A 261 -11.37 -16.65 -1.30
N ARG A 262 -11.35 -16.65 0.03
CA ARG A 262 -10.22 -17.16 0.81
C ARG A 262 -10.06 -18.68 0.67
N GLU A 263 -11.15 -19.41 0.75
CA GLU A 263 -11.16 -20.86 0.79
C GLU A 263 -11.02 -21.49 -0.60
N LYS A 264 -11.60 -20.86 -1.61
CA LYS A 264 -11.69 -21.40 -2.97
C LYS A 264 -10.66 -20.81 -3.94
N GLY A 265 -10.13 -19.62 -3.63
CA GLY A 265 -9.35 -18.80 -4.54
C GLY A 265 -10.21 -18.01 -5.52
N LEU A 266 -9.58 -17.01 -6.18
CA LEU A 266 -10.29 -16.04 -7.02
C LEU A 266 -11.04 -16.69 -8.19
N ASP A 267 -10.41 -17.61 -8.93
CA ASP A 267 -10.99 -18.23 -10.12
C ASP A 267 -12.31 -18.97 -9.78
N GLN A 268 -12.28 -19.79 -8.73
CA GLN A 268 -13.46 -20.54 -8.31
C GLN A 268 -14.52 -19.65 -7.66
N ALA A 269 -14.11 -18.64 -6.89
CA ALA A 269 -15.04 -17.67 -6.30
C ALA A 269 -15.78 -16.89 -7.38
N LEU A 270 -15.13 -16.49 -8.47
CA LEU A 270 -15.77 -15.85 -9.61
C LEU A 270 -16.73 -16.79 -10.34
N GLN A 271 -16.33 -18.05 -10.56
CA GLN A 271 -17.21 -19.04 -11.21
C GLN A 271 -18.49 -19.29 -10.40
N ASP A 272 -18.35 -19.43 -9.08
CA ASP A 272 -19.47 -19.73 -8.17
C ASP A 272 -20.37 -18.53 -7.90
N TYR A 273 -19.91 -17.31 -8.19
CA TYR A 273 -20.67 -16.06 -7.98
C TYR A 273 -21.84 -15.90 -8.98
N GLY A 274 -22.02 -16.82 -9.89
CA GLY A 274 -23.07 -16.76 -10.91
C GLY A 274 -22.65 -15.93 -12.13
N LYS A 275 -23.64 -15.40 -12.86
CA LYS A 275 -23.38 -14.75 -14.15
C LYS A 275 -22.45 -13.53 -14.06
N GLY A 276 -22.57 -12.73 -13.02
CA GLY A 276 -21.72 -11.56 -12.82
C GLY A 276 -20.24 -11.93 -12.63
N GLY A 277 -19.97 -12.93 -11.79
CA GLY A 277 -18.61 -13.44 -11.59
C GLY A 277 -18.05 -14.13 -12.83
N GLN A 278 -18.84 -14.97 -13.51
CA GLN A 278 -18.44 -15.63 -14.77
C GLN A 278 -18.08 -14.60 -15.85
N MET A 279 -18.91 -13.57 -16.02
CA MET A 279 -18.63 -12.47 -16.94
C MET A 279 -17.32 -11.76 -16.57
N THR A 280 -17.12 -11.41 -15.31
CA THR A 280 -15.88 -10.78 -14.83
C THR A 280 -14.67 -11.66 -15.16
N ARG A 281 -14.76 -12.96 -14.89
CA ARG A 281 -13.70 -13.93 -15.20
C ARG A 281 -13.34 -13.97 -16.69
N GLU A 282 -14.33 -14.00 -17.57
CA GLU A 282 -14.12 -14.01 -19.02
C GLU A 282 -13.47 -12.71 -19.52
N LEU A 283 -13.93 -11.57 -19.01
CA LEU A 283 -13.36 -10.27 -19.34
C LEU A 283 -11.89 -10.16 -18.89
N LEU A 284 -11.55 -10.64 -17.70
CA LEU A 284 -10.17 -10.64 -17.18
C LEU A 284 -9.22 -11.50 -18.01
N LYS A 285 -9.72 -12.54 -18.67
CA LYS A 285 -8.95 -13.45 -19.55
C LYS A 285 -8.89 -12.97 -21.02
N SER A 286 -9.56 -11.89 -21.35
CA SER A 286 -9.66 -11.42 -22.73
C SER A 286 -8.30 -10.92 -23.25
N GLU A 287 -7.99 -11.26 -24.51
CA GLU A 287 -6.87 -10.65 -25.26
C GLU A 287 -7.21 -9.22 -25.71
N ASN A 288 -8.49 -8.83 -25.74
CA ASN A 288 -8.90 -7.46 -26.00
C ASN A 288 -8.70 -6.61 -24.72
N MET A 289 -7.90 -5.54 -24.85
CA MET A 289 -7.53 -4.69 -23.72
C MET A 289 -8.73 -3.96 -23.10
N TYR A 290 -9.69 -3.53 -23.92
CA TYR A 290 -10.88 -2.83 -23.40
C TYR A 290 -11.78 -3.77 -22.58
N ASP A 291 -11.92 -5.03 -22.99
CA ASP A 291 -12.63 -6.06 -22.22
C ASP A 291 -11.90 -6.36 -20.91
N TYR A 292 -10.55 -6.49 -20.95
CA TYR A 292 -9.74 -6.70 -19.75
C TYR A 292 -9.92 -5.56 -18.73
N ILE A 293 -9.84 -4.31 -19.17
CA ILE A 293 -10.06 -3.14 -18.31
C ILE A 293 -11.51 -3.12 -17.76
N ALA A 294 -12.49 -3.53 -18.55
CA ALA A 294 -13.86 -3.70 -18.04
C ALA A 294 -13.94 -4.83 -17.00
N GLY A 295 -13.17 -5.90 -17.19
CA GLY A 295 -13.03 -7.01 -16.24
C GLY A 295 -12.43 -6.57 -14.89
N THR A 296 -11.38 -5.73 -14.91
CA THR A 296 -10.83 -5.17 -13.69
C THR A 296 -11.85 -4.27 -12.98
N ALA A 297 -12.61 -3.47 -13.71
CA ALA A 297 -13.66 -2.63 -13.13
C ALA A 297 -14.79 -3.45 -12.49
N THR A 298 -15.27 -4.53 -13.13
CA THR A 298 -16.29 -5.41 -12.54
C THR A 298 -15.74 -6.22 -11.36
N LEU A 299 -14.46 -6.61 -11.39
CA LEU A 299 -13.77 -7.19 -10.23
C LEU A 299 -13.75 -6.22 -9.06
N GLY A 300 -13.44 -4.93 -9.31
CA GLY A 300 -13.49 -3.88 -8.30
C GLY A 300 -14.88 -3.72 -7.68
N CYS A 301 -15.95 -3.95 -8.43
CA CYS A 301 -17.30 -4.00 -7.89
C CYS A 301 -17.50 -5.17 -6.90
N LEU A 302 -16.95 -6.34 -7.22
CA LEU A 302 -17.05 -7.55 -6.40
C LEU A 302 -16.14 -7.53 -5.16
N LEU A 303 -15.03 -6.80 -5.22
CA LEU A 303 -14.07 -6.60 -4.14
C LEU A 303 -14.23 -5.27 -3.41
N ASN A 304 -15.34 -4.55 -3.66
CA ASN A 304 -15.58 -3.26 -3.01
C ASN A 304 -15.67 -3.42 -1.49
N ASP A 305 -14.69 -2.85 -0.80
CA ASP A 305 -14.55 -2.89 0.66
C ASP A 305 -14.90 -1.56 1.34
N GLY A 306 -15.57 -0.69 0.62
CA GLY A 306 -16.00 0.61 1.13
C GLY A 306 -14.99 1.73 0.89
N GLY A 307 -13.93 1.52 0.10
CA GLY A 307 -13.10 2.63 -0.36
C GLY A 307 -11.59 2.42 -0.38
N HIS A 308 -11.09 1.23 -0.07
CA HIS A 308 -9.67 0.92 -0.18
C HIS A 308 -9.31 0.19 -1.48
N THR A 309 -10.16 -0.74 -1.93
CA THR A 309 -9.90 -1.55 -3.13
C THR A 309 -10.47 -0.90 -4.39
N TYR A 310 -9.59 -0.62 -5.34
CA TYR A 310 -9.90 -0.09 -6.67
C TYR A 310 -9.02 -0.80 -7.69
N THR A 311 -9.60 -1.65 -8.51
CA THR A 311 -8.88 -2.51 -9.44
C THR A 311 -8.74 -1.90 -10.84
N ASP A 312 -9.32 -0.73 -11.10
CA ASP A 312 -9.34 -0.09 -12.42
C ASP A 312 -8.72 1.32 -12.47
N VAL A 313 -7.89 1.71 -11.48
CA VAL A 313 -7.71 3.13 -11.22
C VAL A 313 -6.32 3.68 -11.51
N THR A 314 -5.26 2.89 -11.35
CA THR A 314 -3.92 3.47 -11.26
C THR A 314 -3.49 4.20 -12.54
N VAL A 315 -3.25 3.48 -13.61
CA VAL A 315 -2.86 4.10 -14.89
C VAL A 315 -4.06 4.69 -15.63
N ILE A 316 -5.21 4.00 -15.58
CA ILE A 316 -6.42 4.39 -16.32
C ILE A 316 -6.90 5.80 -15.97
N SER A 317 -6.78 6.21 -14.71
CA SER A 317 -7.18 7.55 -14.26
C SER A 317 -6.33 8.68 -14.88
N GLN A 318 -5.18 8.34 -15.44
CA GLN A 318 -4.20 9.29 -15.97
C GLN A 318 -4.11 9.29 -17.49
N ILE A 319 -4.84 8.38 -18.15
CA ILE A 319 -4.94 8.38 -19.61
C ILE A 319 -5.67 9.66 -20.04
N ASP A 320 -5.08 10.37 -21.00
CA ASP A 320 -5.70 11.55 -21.57
C ASP A 320 -7.08 11.22 -22.15
N LYS A 321 -8.09 11.91 -21.63
CA LYS A 321 -9.51 11.68 -21.95
C LYS A 321 -9.87 12.03 -23.40
N GLU A 322 -9.04 12.77 -24.09
CA GLU A 322 -9.25 13.14 -25.49
C GLU A 322 -8.70 12.09 -26.47
N THR A 323 -8.00 11.07 -25.97
CA THR A 323 -7.46 10.00 -26.82
C THR A 323 -8.55 9.07 -27.35
N PRO A 324 -8.40 8.55 -28.59
CA PRO A 324 -9.29 7.51 -29.13
C PRO A 324 -9.32 6.27 -28.25
N PHE A 325 -8.18 5.88 -27.65
CA PHE A 325 -8.09 4.76 -26.71
C PHE A 325 -9.01 4.96 -25.51
N TYR A 326 -8.91 6.13 -24.84
CA TYR A 326 -9.77 6.42 -23.68
C TYR A 326 -11.26 6.38 -24.04
N THR A 327 -11.62 6.96 -25.19
CA THR A 327 -13.02 6.97 -25.65
C THR A 327 -13.57 5.56 -25.85
N ALA A 328 -12.84 4.70 -26.58
CA ALA A 328 -13.22 3.31 -26.85
C ALA A 328 -13.26 2.50 -25.54
N MET A 329 -12.23 2.59 -24.74
CA MET A 329 -12.12 1.95 -23.42
C MET A 329 -13.31 2.32 -22.52
N ASN A 330 -13.61 3.60 -22.37
CA ASN A 330 -14.69 4.07 -21.48
C ASN A 330 -16.06 3.65 -21.97
N GLN A 331 -16.27 3.58 -23.28
CA GLN A 331 -17.50 3.08 -23.88
C GLN A 331 -17.70 1.59 -23.55
N VAL A 332 -16.69 0.76 -23.76
CA VAL A 332 -16.76 -0.69 -23.46
C VAL A 332 -16.93 -0.90 -21.96
N LYS A 333 -16.09 -0.26 -21.13
CA LYS A 333 -16.16 -0.35 -19.67
C LYS A 333 -17.55 0.00 -19.16
N THR A 334 -18.14 1.11 -19.59
CA THR A 334 -19.48 1.54 -19.16
C THR A 334 -20.54 0.51 -19.54
N ALA A 335 -20.53 0.03 -20.80
CA ALA A 335 -21.49 -0.97 -21.26
C ALA A 335 -21.37 -2.28 -20.46
N LYS A 336 -20.14 -2.74 -20.17
CA LYS A 336 -19.91 -3.96 -19.40
C LYS A 336 -20.29 -3.82 -17.92
N ILE A 337 -20.04 -2.66 -17.30
CA ILE A 337 -20.51 -2.38 -15.93
C ILE A 337 -22.05 -2.37 -15.89
N ASP A 338 -22.72 -1.79 -16.86
CA ASP A 338 -24.20 -1.76 -16.90
C ASP A 338 -24.77 -3.15 -17.13
N GLU A 339 -24.15 -3.98 -17.97
CA GLU A 339 -24.49 -5.39 -18.11
C GLU A 339 -24.27 -6.15 -16.80
N PHE A 340 -23.11 -5.97 -16.15
CA PHE A 340 -22.76 -6.59 -14.86
C PHE A 340 -23.81 -6.29 -13.77
N LYS A 341 -24.27 -5.05 -13.67
CA LYS A 341 -25.31 -4.64 -12.70
C LYS A 341 -26.62 -5.42 -12.87
N THR A 342 -26.92 -5.89 -14.08
CA THR A 342 -28.11 -6.72 -14.30
C THR A 342 -27.99 -8.13 -13.72
N TYR A 343 -26.74 -8.62 -13.57
CA TYR A 343 -26.41 -9.93 -12.99
C TYR A 343 -26.07 -9.88 -11.50
N CYS A 344 -25.69 -8.71 -11.00
CA CYS A 344 -25.25 -8.47 -9.64
C CYS A 344 -25.97 -7.24 -9.05
N PRO A 345 -27.29 -7.33 -8.79
CA PRO A 345 -28.08 -6.20 -8.27
C PRO A 345 -27.63 -5.77 -6.86
N GLU A 346 -27.09 -6.67 -6.05
CA GLU A 346 -26.56 -6.41 -4.71
C GLU A 346 -25.37 -5.44 -4.70
N TYR A 347 -24.70 -5.25 -5.84
CA TYR A 347 -23.69 -4.20 -5.99
C TYR A 347 -24.24 -2.80 -5.68
N ALA A 348 -25.52 -2.54 -5.97
CA ALA A 348 -26.15 -1.26 -5.69
C ALA A 348 -26.11 -0.92 -4.19
N ASP A 349 -26.29 -1.92 -3.32
CA ASP A 349 -26.25 -1.73 -1.87
C ASP A 349 -24.82 -1.40 -1.40
N VAL A 350 -23.82 -2.08 -1.96
CA VAL A 350 -22.40 -1.82 -1.65
C VAL A 350 -21.97 -0.43 -2.12
N ALA A 351 -22.35 -0.05 -3.34
CA ALA A 351 -22.04 1.29 -3.89
C ALA A 351 -22.75 2.40 -3.09
N LYS A 352 -23.97 2.12 -2.60
CA LYS A 352 -24.74 3.05 -1.79
C LYS A 352 -24.03 3.44 -0.50
N VAL A 353 -23.30 2.55 0.14
CA VAL A 353 -22.54 2.83 1.37
C VAL A 353 -21.55 3.98 1.16
N ILE A 354 -20.81 3.99 0.04
CA ILE A 354 -19.86 5.06 -0.28
C ILE A 354 -20.59 6.37 -0.58
N TYR A 355 -21.69 6.27 -1.32
CA TYR A 355 -22.49 7.45 -1.65
C TYR A 355 -23.08 8.10 -0.41
N ASP A 356 -23.73 7.31 0.47
CA ASP A 356 -24.35 7.80 1.71
C ASP A 356 -23.30 8.41 2.65
N ARG A 357 -22.11 7.79 2.74
CA ARG A 357 -20.98 8.32 3.49
C ARG A 357 -20.56 9.71 2.98
N SER A 358 -20.44 9.85 1.66
CA SER A 358 -20.04 11.12 1.04
C SER A 358 -21.10 12.20 1.25
N ALA A 359 -22.38 11.85 1.15
CA ALA A 359 -23.51 12.76 1.39
C ALA A 359 -23.54 13.22 2.85
N LEU A 360 -23.37 12.28 3.81
CA LEU A 360 -23.29 12.60 5.23
C LEU A 360 -22.11 13.51 5.55
N GLY A 361 -20.93 13.20 5.01
CA GLY A 361 -19.74 14.04 5.22
C GLY A 361 -19.93 15.47 4.76
N LYS A 362 -20.62 15.66 3.61
CA LYS A 362 -20.99 16.99 3.12
C LYS A 362 -21.97 17.69 4.06
N GLU A 363 -23.04 17.01 4.47
CA GLU A 363 -24.04 17.54 5.39
C GLU A 363 -23.41 18.00 6.72
N LEU A 364 -22.59 17.13 7.33
CA LEU A 364 -21.93 17.45 8.60
C LEU A 364 -20.95 18.64 8.46
N LYS A 365 -20.24 18.73 7.34
CA LYS A 365 -19.34 19.85 7.07
C LYS A 365 -20.09 21.17 6.94
N GLU A 366 -21.24 21.16 6.27
CA GLU A 366 -22.11 22.34 6.13
C GLU A 366 -22.67 22.77 7.51
N LYS A 367 -23.21 21.84 8.29
CA LYS A 367 -23.74 22.11 9.65
C LYS A 367 -22.65 22.64 10.60
N ARG A 368 -21.44 22.07 10.55
CA ARG A 368 -20.31 22.58 11.33
C ARG A 368 -19.95 24.00 10.95
N THR A 369 -19.86 24.28 9.66
CA THR A 369 -19.54 25.62 9.15
C THR A 369 -20.62 26.64 9.55
N GLU A 370 -21.89 26.26 9.48
CA GLU A 370 -23.01 27.12 9.91
C GLU A 370 -22.92 27.46 11.42
N LYS A 371 -22.61 26.47 12.27
CA LYS A 371 -22.54 26.66 13.72
C LYS A 371 -21.25 27.35 14.18
N MET A 372 -20.10 26.99 13.60
CA MET A 372 -18.78 27.35 14.14
C MET A 372 -18.02 28.34 13.28
N GLY A 373 -18.46 28.60 12.04
CA GLY A 373 -17.81 29.51 11.09
C GLY A 373 -16.92 28.82 10.06
N GLU A 374 -16.76 29.47 8.92
CA GLU A 374 -15.90 29.01 7.84
C GLU A 374 -14.42 29.29 8.17
N GLY A 375 -13.55 28.34 7.86
CA GLY A 375 -12.09 28.47 8.06
C GLY A 375 -11.62 28.42 9.51
N VAL A 376 -12.53 28.37 10.47
CA VAL A 376 -12.21 28.23 11.89
C VAL A 376 -11.82 26.79 12.19
N LYS A 377 -10.74 26.57 12.95
CA LYS A 377 -10.30 25.24 13.41
C LYS A 377 -10.40 25.06 14.93
N TYR A 378 -10.77 26.10 15.66
CA TYR A 378 -11.01 26.09 17.10
C TYR A 378 -12.29 26.88 17.40
N TYR A 379 -13.19 26.27 18.14
CA TYR A 379 -14.44 26.91 18.58
C TYR A 379 -14.69 26.60 20.05
N LYS A 380 -15.09 27.61 20.82
CA LYS A 380 -15.46 27.48 22.24
C LYS A 380 -16.88 27.97 22.47
N GLU A 381 -17.65 27.16 23.20
CA GLU A 381 -18.95 27.58 23.75
C GLU A 381 -19.15 26.97 25.13
N GLY A 382 -19.37 27.79 26.16
CA GLY A 382 -19.43 27.35 27.56
C GLY A 382 -18.10 26.73 28.02
N SER A 383 -18.18 25.55 28.65
CA SER A 383 -17.02 24.78 29.12
C SER A 383 -16.43 23.84 28.08
N THR A 384 -16.87 23.92 26.83
CA THR A 384 -16.47 22.95 25.78
C THR A 384 -15.77 23.64 24.62
N ALA A 385 -14.58 23.15 24.30
CA ALA A 385 -13.81 23.52 23.13
C ALA A 385 -13.87 22.42 22.06
N TYR A 386 -13.88 22.83 20.79
CA TYR A 386 -13.83 21.96 19.62
C TYR A 386 -12.61 22.27 18.77
N CYS A 387 -11.99 21.21 18.26
CA CYS A 387 -11.05 21.25 17.16
C CYS A 387 -11.45 20.22 16.11
N TRP A 388 -11.19 20.49 14.83
CA TRP A 388 -11.53 19.55 13.77
C TRP A 388 -10.55 19.57 12.60
N PHE A 389 -10.46 18.46 11.92
CA PHE A 389 -9.76 18.32 10.65
C PHE A 389 -10.34 17.15 9.84
N ASN A 390 -10.30 17.29 8.51
CA ASN A 390 -11.01 16.41 7.59
C ASN A 390 -10.15 15.28 7.04
N SER A 391 -8.85 15.25 7.37
CA SER A 391 -7.87 14.27 6.90
C SER A 391 -6.72 14.18 7.90
N PHE A 392 -6.07 13.03 7.96
CA PHE A 392 -4.82 12.81 8.68
C PHE A 392 -3.59 12.96 7.75
N LEU A 393 -3.70 13.83 6.77
CA LEU A 393 -2.57 14.29 5.95
C LEU A 393 -2.08 15.64 6.49
N CYS A 394 -0.77 15.82 6.58
CA CYS A 394 -0.19 17.10 6.99
C CYS A 394 0.91 17.54 6.02
N ASP A 395 1.15 18.84 5.94
CA ASP A 395 2.34 19.39 5.33
C ASP A 395 3.46 19.39 6.37
N ASP A 396 4.33 18.38 6.33
CA ASP A 396 5.42 18.22 7.28
C ASP A 396 6.66 19.05 6.94
N SER A 397 6.64 19.81 5.84
CA SER A 397 7.80 20.56 5.35
C SER A 397 8.37 21.53 6.38
N GLY A 398 7.49 22.21 7.12
CA GLY A 398 7.87 23.09 8.23
C GLY A 398 8.47 22.34 9.41
N TRP A 399 7.85 21.21 9.77
CA TRP A 399 8.33 20.34 10.85
C TRP A 399 9.69 19.73 10.51
N ARG A 400 9.89 19.25 9.28
CA ARG A 400 11.19 18.72 8.82
C ARG A 400 12.31 19.75 8.90
N LYS A 401 12.04 21.02 8.56
CA LYS A 401 13.02 22.11 8.72
C LYS A 401 13.34 22.37 10.19
N PHE A 402 12.32 22.39 11.05
CA PHE A 402 12.51 22.59 12.49
C PHE A 402 13.39 21.48 13.09
N TYR A 403 13.09 20.20 12.85
CA TYR A 403 13.87 19.08 13.37
C TYR A 403 15.29 18.98 12.80
N LYS A 404 15.54 19.59 11.63
CA LYS A 404 16.89 19.73 11.07
C LYS A 404 17.65 20.97 11.59
N GLY A 405 17.01 21.82 12.37
CA GLY A 405 17.57 23.09 12.81
C GLY A 405 17.66 24.14 11.68
N GLU A 406 16.91 23.97 10.62
CA GLU A 406 16.90 24.83 9.42
C GLU A 406 15.78 25.90 9.45
N GLY A 407 14.91 25.86 10.43
CA GLY A 407 13.79 26.77 10.55
C GLY A 407 13.16 26.80 11.95
N PRO A 408 12.28 27.78 12.23
CA PRO A 408 11.56 27.85 13.49
C PRO A 408 10.48 26.76 13.58
N LYS A 409 10.02 26.50 14.82
CA LYS A 409 8.84 25.65 15.06
C LYS A 409 7.63 26.23 14.31
N PRO A 410 6.88 25.38 13.57
CA PRO A 410 5.66 25.82 12.88
C PRO A 410 4.60 26.39 13.84
N THR A 411 3.90 27.42 13.42
CA THR A 411 2.80 28.07 14.15
C THR A 411 1.61 28.27 13.22
N VAL A 412 0.43 28.59 13.78
CA VAL A 412 -0.77 28.87 12.99
C VAL A 412 -0.62 30.05 12.03
N GLU A 413 0.29 30.99 12.32
CA GLU A 413 0.57 32.13 11.45
C GLU A 413 1.43 31.73 10.25
N THR A 414 2.35 30.75 10.44
CA THR A 414 3.28 30.30 9.39
C THR A 414 2.72 29.14 8.58
N PHE A 415 1.88 28.29 9.18
CA PHE A 415 1.26 27.11 8.58
C PHE A 415 -0.24 27.03 8.95
N PRO A 416 -1.08 27.96 8.46
CA PRO A 416 -2.48 28.06 8.88
C PRO A 416 -3.34 26.86 8.47
N ASP A 417 -2.90 26.10 7.47
CA ASP A 417 -3.61 24.93 6.96
C ASP A 417 -3.10 23.60 7.51
N ASP A 418 -2.02 23.62 8.30
CA ASP A 418 -1.49 22.42 8.96
C ASP A 418 -2.38 22.04 10.15
N TRP A 419 -2.97 20.85 10.09
CA TRP A 419 -3.88 20.38 11.14
C TRP A 419 -3.14 20.05 12.44
N LEU A 420 -1.85 19.63 12.38
CA LEU A 420 -1.04 19.35 13.58
C LEU A 420 -0.82 20.62 14.37
N VAL A 421 -0.41 21.68 13.68
CA VAL A 421 -0.26 23.02 14.25
C VAL A 421 -1.59 23.51 14.82
N ALA A 422 -2.69 23.30 14.09
CA ALA A 422 -4.03 23.69 14.54
C ALA A 422 -4.48 22.91 15.78
N LEU A 423 -4.17 21.62 15.89
CA LEU A 423 -4.49 20.80 17.07
C LEU A 423 -3.72 21.29 18.31
N ILE A 424 -2.43 21.52 18.17
CA ILE A 424 -1.58 21.97 19.27
C ILE A 424 -2.04 23.33 19.77
N ASP A 425 -2.26 24.29 18.86
CA ASP A 425 -2.79 25.62 19.19
C ASP A 425 -4.16 25.54 19.88
N ALA A 426 -5.03 24.63 19.42
CA ALA A 426 -6.35 24.42 20.04
C ALA A 426 -6.24 23.81 21.44
N LEU A 427 -5.35 22.84 21.66
CA LEU A 427 -5.10 22.25 22.97
C LEU A 427 -4.51 23.27 23.95
N GLU A 428 -3.51 24.05 23.52
CA GLU A 428 -2.91 25.10 24.34
C GLU A 428 -3.94 26.18 24.72
N LYS A 429 -4.80 26.60 23.79
CA LYS A 429 -5.89 27.52 24.08
C LYS A 429 -6.89 26.96 25.07
N ALA A 430 -7.28 25.70 24.91
CA ALA A 430 -8.24 25.05 25.77
C ALA A 430 -7.68 24.85 27.20
N GLU A 431 -6.44 24.38 27.33
CA GLU A 431 -5.77 24.14 28.63
C GLU A 431 -5.54 25.45 29.42
N ASN A 432 -5.22 26.54 28.71
CA ASN A 432 -4.98 27.83 29.35
C ASN A 432 -6.25 28.64 29.66
N ASP A 433 -7.42 28.17 29.23
CA ASP A 433 -8.71 28.81 29.53
C ASP A 433 -9.39 28.14 30.73
N PRO A 434 -9.47 28.79 31.90
CA PRO A 434 -10.02 28.19 33.12
C PRO A 434 -11.51 27.85 33.04
N GLU A 435 -12.22 28.36 32.03
CA GLU A 435 -13.63 28.02 31.81
C GLU A 435 -13.78 26.71 31.03
N VAL A 436 -12.76 26.30 30.23
CA VAL A 436 -12.81 25.10 29.43
C VAL A 436 -12.49 23.86 30.30
N LYS A 437 -13.36 22.86 30.22
CA LYS A 437 -13.22 21.57 30.89
C LYS A 437 -13.19 20.42 29.90
N ASN A 438 -13.89 20.58 28.79
CA ASN A 438 -14.08 19.55 27.80
C ASN A 438 -13.42 19.93 26.47
N PHE A 439 -12.72 18.99 25.85
CA PHE A 439 -12.14 19.14 24.53
C PHE A 439 -12.68 18.05 23.59
N VAL A 440 -13.37 18.47 22.55
CA VAL A 440 -13.97 17.59 21.55
C VAL A 440 -13.15 17.67 20.26
N LEU A 441 -12.50 16.56 19.91
CA LEU A 441 -11.87 16.42 18.59
C LEU A 441 -12.91 15.89 17.61
N ASP A 442 -13.28 16.69 16.62
CA ASP A 442 -14.23 16.29 15.58
C ASP A 442 -13.51 15.73 14.36
N ILE A 443 -13.65 14.44 14.15
CA ILE A 443 -13.22 13.72 12.95
C ILE A 443 -14.40 13.11 12.17
N SER A 444 -15.61 13.62 12.43
CA SER A 444 -16.83 13.10 11.78
C SER A 444 -16.83 13.25 10.25
N THR A 445 -15.91 14.05 9.72
CA THR A 445 -15.70 14.24 8.28
C THR A 445 -14.27 13.88 7.84
N ASN A 446 -13.58 13.00 8.59
CA ASN A 446 -12.21 12.61 8.33
C ASN A 446 -12.14 11.22 7.70
N GLY A 447 -11.70 11.14 6.44
CA GLY A 447 -11.57 9.89 5.69
C GLY A 447 -10.31 9.08 6.00
N GLY A 448 -9.47 9.51 6.95
CA GLY A 448 -8.22 8.84 7.30
C GLY A 448 -6.98 9.57 6.81
N GLY A 449 -5.91 8.83 6.61
CA GLY A 449 -4.57 9.30 6.24
C GLY A 449 -3.49 8.54 6.99
N SER A 450 -2.50 9.23 7.55
CA SER A 450 -1.35 8.63 8.22
C SER A 450 -1.67 8.06 9.61
N SER A 451 -1.13 6.88 9.91
CA SER A 451 -1.15 6.29 11.25
C SER A 451 -0.28 7.07 12.25
N ASP A 452 0.76 7.76 11.78
CA ASP A 452 1.62 8.59 12.63
C ASP A 452 0.84 9.70 13.31
N VAL A 453 -0.12 10.28 12.58
CA VAL A 453 -1.05 11.27 13.12
C VAL A 453 -1.90 10.68 14.24
N VAL A 454 -2.41 9.46 14.04
CA VAL A 454 -3.17 8.74 15.07
C VAL A 454 -2.31 8.53 16.31
N MET A 455 -1.05 8.10 16.13
CA MET A 455 -0.12 7.90 17.25
C MET A 455 0.19 9.19 17.99
N PHE A 456 0.38 10.29 17.27
CA PHE A 456 0.57 11.59 17.90
C PHE A 456 -0.64 11.98 18.76
N ILE A 457 -1.86 11.89 18.20
CA ILE A 457 -3.10 12.23 18.94
C ILE A 457 -3.26 11.33 20.17
N THR A 458 -3.08 10.02 20.03
CA THR A 458 -3.22 9.08 21.15
C THR A 458 -2.16 9.32 22.23
N SER A 459 -0.97 9.76 21.84
CA SER A 459 0.08 10.14 22.80
C SER A 459 -0.32 11.36 23.64
N LEU A 460 -0.95 12.36 23.04
CA LEU A 460 -1.42 13.56 23.75
C LEU A 460 -2.63 13.29 24.65
N PHE A 461 -3.58 12.45 24.18
CA PHE A 461 -4.85 12.22 24.88
C PHE A 461 -4.78 11.13 25.93
N CYS A 462 -3.92 10.13 25.73
CA CYS A 462 -3.89 8.91 26.53
C CYS A 462 -2.49 8.51 27.02
N ASN A 463 -1.46 9.27 26.68
CA ASN A 463 -0.06 8.88 26.91
C ASN A 463 0.27 7.49 26.34
N LYS A 464 -0.23 7.20 25.14
CA LYS A 464 -0.04 5.94 24.40
C LYS A 464 0.34 6.24 22.96
N ALA A 465 1.33 5.51 22.44
CA ALA A 465 1.77 5.62 21.06
C ALA A 465 2.09 4.23 20.49
N ASP A 466 1.09 3.36 20.53
CA ASP A 466 1.18 2.01 20.00
C ASP A 466 -0.14 1.58 19.35
N PHE A 467 -0.05 0.73 18.32
CA PHE A 467 -1.19 0.08 17.71
C PHE A 467 -0.87 -1.35 17.27
N LEU A 468 -1.92 -2.11 17.04
CA LEU A 468 -1.85 -3.50 16.58
C LEU A 468 -2.34 -3.63 15.15
N TYR A 469 -1.68 -4.46 14.37
CA TYR A 469 -2.17 -4.93 13.08
C TYR A 469 -1.87 -6.42 12.89
N GLU A 470 -2.55 -7.04 11.95
CA GLU A 470 -2.43 -8.45 11.62
C GLU A 470 -2.05 -8.62 10.16
N ASN A 471 -1.08 -9.49 9.88
CA ASN A 471 -0.87 -10.00 8.53
C ASN A 471 -1.88 -11.14 8.30
N THR A 472 -2.81 -10.97 7.35
CA THR A 472 -3.88 -11.94 7.13
C THR A 472 -3.43 -13.20 6.39
N LEU A 473 -2.27 -13.17 5.73
CA LEU A 473 -1.65 -14.36 5.12
C LEU A 473 -1.10 -15.29 6.22
N THR A 474 -0.37 -14.73 7.17
CA THR A 474 0.32 -15.50 8.21
C THR A 474 -0.50 -15.67 9.48
N GLY A 475 -1.51 -14.81 9.71
CA GLY A 475 -2.20 -14.67 10.99
C GLY A 475 -1.33 -14.05 12.09
N GLN A 476 -0.12 -13.60 11.76
CA GLN A 476 0.80 -12.97 12.69
C GLN A 476 0.28 -11.57 13.08
N ARG A 477 0.26 -11.28 14.36
CA ARG A 477 -0.07 -9.96 14.89
C ARG A 477 1.20 -9.20 15.19
N MET A 478 1.18 -7.94 14.89
CA MET A 478 2.32 -7.05 15.10
C MET A 478 1.89 -5.84 15.91
N LYS A 479 2.70 -5.51 16.93
CA LYS A 479 2.54 -4.31 17.73
C LYS A 479 3.64 -3.32 17.39
N CYS A 480 3.25 -2.21 16.80
CA CYS A 480 4.12 -1.06 16.57
C CYS A 480 4.06 -0.11 17.75
N SER A 481 5.21 0.30 18.28
CA SER A 481 5.31 1.30 19.34
C SER A 481 6.25 2.43 18.90
N TYR A 482 5.96 3.64 19.35
CA TYR A 482 6.67 4.86 18.96
C TYR A 482 7.11 5.66 20.18
N ASP A 483 8.24 6.38 20.04
CA ASP A 483 8.54 7.54 20.85
C ASP A 483 7.98 8.78 20.13
N VAL A 484 7.41 9.71 20.88
CA VAL A 484 6.76 10.92 20.36
C VAL A 484 7.33 12.13 21.08
N ASP A 485 7.79 13.13 20.33
CA ASP A 485 8.16 14.44 20.86
C ASP A 485 6.86 15.20 21.17
N ARG A 486 6.32 15.02 22.39
CA ARG A 486 5.04 15.56 22.81
C ARG A 486 5.11 17.05 23.17
N ASN A 487 6.27 17.50 23.67
CA ASN A 487 6.51 18.90 24.01
C ASN A 487 6.98 19.74 22.80
N LEU A 488 7.32 19.07 21.68
CA LEU A 488 7.74 19.66 20.43
C LEU A 488 8.97 20.57 20.57
N ASP A 489 9.94 20.13 21.37
CA ASP A 489 11.22 20.84 21.54
C ASP A 489 12.32 20.35 20.56
N GLY A 490 11.99 19.40 19.70
CA GLY A 490 12.89 18.78 18.72
C GLY A 490 13.71 17.63 19.29
N LYS A 491 13.35 17.12 20.47
CA LYS A 491 14.03 16.00 21.12
C LYS A 491 13.02 14.95 21.54
N PHE A 492 13.53 13.73 21.75
CA PHE A 492 12.77 12.61 22.28
C PHE A 492 13.40 12.25 23.63
N ASP A 493 12.90 12.83 24.72
CA ASP A 493 13.47 12.66 26.05
C ASP A 493 12.38 12.57 27.15
N GLU A 494 12.79 12.48 28.41
CA GLU A 494 11.88 12.30 29.56
C GLU A 494 10.89 13.47 29.73
N LYS A 495 11.15 14.63 29.11
CA LYS A 495 10.23 15.76 29.18
C LYS A 495 8.97 15.56 28.34
N ASP A 496 9.01 14.66 27.37
CA ASP A 496 7.82 14.29 26.62
C ASP A 496 6.79 13.59 27.52
N ASP A 497 7.25 12.86 28.52
CA ASP A 497 6.38 12.19 29.49
C ASP A 497 5.73 13.16 30.50
N GLU A 498 6.27 14.39 30.63
CA GLU A 498 5.74 15.44 31.48
C GLU A 498 4.55 16.20 30.84
N VAL A 499 4.34 16.02 29.52
CA VAL A 499 3.23 16.68 28.82
C VAL A 499 1.91 16.05 29.22
N GLU A 500 1.06 16.81 29.91
CA GLU A 500 -0.26 16.38 30.35
C GLU A 500 -1.28 17.50 30.11
N TYR A 501 -2.47 17.14 29.65
CA TYR A 501 -3.61 18.03 29.51
C TYR A 501 -4.69 17.64 30.50
N HIS A 502 -5.25 18.63 31.23
CA HIS A 502 -6.25 18.43 32.27
C HIS A 502 -7.68 18.58 31.76
N LEU A 503 -7.92 18.11 30.54
CA LEU A 503 -9.18 18.24 29.81
C LEU A 503 -9.93 16.90 29.74
N ASN A 504 -11.24 16.96 29.79
CA ASN A 504 -12.10 15.84 29.46
C ASN A 504 -12.15 15.67 27.95
N PHE A 505 -11.41 14.73 27.40
CA PHE A 505 -11.38 14.48 25.97
C PHE A 505 -12.60 13.71 25.48
N ALA A 506 -13.09 14.05 24.31
CA ALA A 506 -14.09 13.27 23.59
C ALA A 506 -13.80 13.32 22.08
N LEU A 507 -14.27 12.29 21.37
CA LEU A 507 -14.13 12.21 19.92
C LEU A 507 -15.51 12.20 19.24
N LEU A 508 -15.70 13.02 18.21
CA LEU A 508 -16.90 13.05 17.41
C LEU A 508 -16.65 12.32 16.09
N ILE A 509 -17.44 11.26 15.82
CA ILE A 509 -17.25 10.34 14.71
C ILE A 509 -18.53 10.13 13.90
N SER A 510 -18.40 9.74 12.64
CA SER A 510 -19.50 9.32 11.78
C SER A 510 -19.09 8.18 10.85
N SER A 511 -19.99 7.72 10.01
CA SER A 511 -19.63 6.73 8.96
C SER A 511 -18.59 7.26 7.97
N TYR A 512 -18.34 8.58 7.92
CA TYR A 512 -17.26 9.16 7.13
C TYR A 512 -15.88 8.98 7.78
N SER A 513 -15.82 8.70 9.09
CA SER A 513 -14.57 8.40 9.81
C SER A 513 -14.08 7.01 9.39
N PHE A 514 -13.16 6.98 8.39
CA PHE A 514 -12.75 5.78 7.67
C PHE A 514 -11.24 5.58 7.70
N SER A 515 -10.73 4.36 7.53
CA SER A 515 -9.28 4.06 7.53
C SER A 515 -8.62 4.48 8.85
N CYS A 516 -7.57 5.30 8.86
CA CYS A 516 -7.01 5.86 10.10
C CYS A 516 -8.02 6.69 10.90
N GLY A 517 -9.05 7.28 10.23
CA GLY A 517 -10.21 7.88 10.90
C GLY A 517 -11.09 6.86 11.65
N ASN A 518 -10.93 5.56 11.38
CA ASN A 518 -11.54 4.46 12.13
C ASN A 518 -10.58 3.87 13.18
N LEU A 519 -9.25 3.93 12.95
CA LEU A 519 -8.25 3.48 13.92
C LEU A 519 -8.25 4.36 15.18
N LEU A 520 -8.26 5.68 15.01
CA LEU A 520 -8.26 6.59 16.15
C LEU A 520 -9.40 6.32 17.14
N PRO A 521 -10.68 6.24 16.73
CA PRO A 521 -11.76 5.91 17.64
C PRO A 521 -11.64 4.51 18.26
N ALA A 522 -11.08 3.53 17.55
CA ALA A 522 -10.85 2.21 18.10
C ALA A 522 -9.91 2.25 19.30
N LEU A 523 -8.78 2.94 19.17
CA LEU A 523 -7.79 3.09 20.24
C LEU A 523 -8.32 3.96 21.38
N LEU A 524 -8.87 5.13 21.08
CA LEU A 524 -9.35 6.05 22.12
C LEU A 524 -10.48 5.44 22.96
N LYS A 525 -11.40 4.68 22.36
CA LYS A 525 -12.44 3.96 23.08
C LYS A 525 -11.87 2.93 24.04
N ASP A 526 -10.88 2.16 23.59
CA ASP A 526 -10.22 1.16 24.43
C ASP A 526 -9.42 1.81 25.58
N TYR A 527 -8.91 3.02 25.40
CA TYR A 527 -8.25 3.83 26.42
C TYR A 527 -9.22 4.64 27.30
N GLY A 528 -10.52 4.50 27.07
CA GLY A 528 -11.56 5.09 27.94
C GLY A 528 -11.88 6.55 27.62
N ILE A 529 -11.70 6.99 26.38
CA ILE A 529 -12.20 8.26 25.85
C ILE A 529 -13.60 8.04 25.23
N PRO A 530 -14.63 8.81 25.60
CA PRO A 530 -15.97 8.65 25.05
C PRO A 530 -16.01 9.06 23.58
N LEU A 531 -16.72 8.25 22.78
CA LEU A 531 -17.02 8.52 21.38
C LEU A 531 -18.47 8.99 21.25
N LEU A 532 -18.70 10.05 20.52
CA LEU A 532 -20.02 10.61 20.25
C LEU A 532 -20.30 10.59 18.74
N GLY A 533 -21.54 10.48 18.34
CA GLY A 533 -21.94 10.54 16.95
C GLY A 533 -22.53 9.27 16.40
N GLN A 534 -22.05 8.80 15.26
CA GLN A 534 -22.52 7.57 14.60
C GLN A 534 -21.38 6.58 14.46
N GLN A 535 -21.71 5.31 14.19
CA GLN A 535 -20.72 4.28 13.92
C GLN A 535 -19.76 4.72 12.80
N SER A 536 -18.46 4.53 13.02
CA SER A 536 -17.44 4.86 12.02
C SER A 536 -17.48 3.95 10.79
N GLY A 537 -16.79 4.35 9.73
CA GLY A 537 -16.94 3.73 8.41
C GLY A 537 -16.16 2.44 8.18
N GLY A 538 -15.29 2.05 9.10
CA GLY A 538 -14.43 0.88 8.91
C GLY A 538 -13.16 1.19 8.09
N GLY A 539 -12.74 0.25 7.23
CA GLY A 539 -11.50 0.38 6.45
C GLY A 539 -10.28 -0.03 7.28
N SER A 540 -10.24 -1.28 7.74
CA SER A 540 -9.19 -1.78 8.61
C SER A 540 -7.88 -2.08 7.87
N CYS A 541 -7.93 -2.48 6.61
CA CYS A 541 -6.72 -2.88 5.89
C CYS A 541 -5.96 -1.67 5.36
N CYS A 542 -4.63 -1.70 5.49
CA CYS A 542 -3.77 -0.81 4.72
C CYS A 542 -3.95 -1.06 3.23
N VAL A 543 -3.62 -0.07 2.41
CA VAL A 543 -3.76 -0.18 0.95
C VAL A 543 -2.40 -0.34 0.29
N LEU A 544 -2.36 -1.17 -0.76
CA LEU A 544 -1.21 -1.29 -1.65
C LEU A 544 -1.59 -0.94 -3.08
N TYR A 545 -0.60 -0.44 -3.79
CA TYR A 545 -0.61 -0.38 -5.24
C TYR A 545 0.26 -1.51 -5.75
N ASN A 546 -0.33 -2.40 -6.56
CA ASN A 546 0.39 -3.51 -7.15
C ASN A 546 0.52 -3.31 -8.65
N PRO A 547 1.65 -3.71 -9.24
CA PRO A 547 1.77 -3.79 -10.68
C PRO A 547 0.85 -4.89 -11.19
N SER A 548 0.18 -4.67 -12.30
CA SER A 548 -0.35 -5.76 -13.09
C SER A 548 0.72 -6.25 -14.06
N ALA A 549 0.59 -7.48 -14.54
CA ALA A 549 1.56 -8.06 -15.46
C ALA A 549 1.70 -7.28 -16.79
N ASP A 550 0.69 -6.50 -17.13
CA ASP A 550 0.58 -5.68 -18.35
C ASP A 550 0.77 -4.17 -18.10
N GLY A 551 1.24 -3.78 -16.92
CA GLY A 551 1.64 -2.41 -16.58
C GLY A 551 0.52 -1.48 -16.13
N PHE A 552 -0.74 -1.93 -15.98
CA PHE A 552 -1.84 -1.04 -15.57
C PHE A 552 -1.88 -0.77 -14.06
N GLY A 553 -1.44 -1.69 -13.25
CA GLY A 553 -1.51 -1.60 -11.80
C GLY A 553 -2.93 -1.55 -11.24
N TYR A 554 -3.07 -1.88 -9.98
CA TYR A 554 -4.33 -1.80 -9.22
C TYR A 554 -4.05 -1.56 -7.74
N ARG A 555 -5.06 -1.07 -7.03
CA ARG A 555 -4.98 -0.82 -5.59
C ARG A 555 -5.93 -1.74 -4.86
N TYR A 556 -5.48 -2.33 -3.75
CA TYR A 556 -6.31 -3.21 -2.94
C TYR A 556 -5.94 -3.17 -1.45
N SER A 557 -6.86 -3.61 -0.63
CA SER A 557 -6.61 -3.89 0.79
C SER A 557 -5.61 -5.01 0.94
N THR A 558 -4.45 -4.72 1.55
CA THR A 558 -3.35 -5.68 1.65
C THR A 558 -3.46 -6.63 2.84
N HIS A 559 -2.89 -7.84 2.67
CA HIS A 559 -2.69 -8.81 3.74
C HIS A 559 -1.74 -8.32 4.84
N ARG A 560 -0.81 -7.40 4.52
CA ARG A 560 0.27 -6.99 5.44
C ARG A 560 -0.14 -6.06 6.56
N GLY A 561 -1.34 -5.52 6.55
CA GLY A 561 -1.70 -4.50 7.53
C GLY A 561 -3.19 -4.40 7.77
N ARG A 562 -3.84 -5.45 8.32
CA ARG A 562 -5.20 -5.33 8.82
C ARG A 562 -5.18 -4.79 10.24
N LEU A 563 -5.59 -3.54 10.43
CA LEU A 563 -5.66 -2.87 11.73
C LEU A 563 -6.66 -3.59 12.65
N ILE A 564 -6.27 -3.77 13.89
CA ILE A 564 -7.07 -4.39 14.94
C ILE A 564 -7.04 -3.50 16.19
N ASN A 565 -8.05 -3.63 17.05
CA ASN A 565 -8.07 -2.89 18.32
C ASN A 565 -7.08 -3.47 19.34
N THR A 566 -6.97 -2.87 20.52
CA THR A 566 -6.05 -3.33 21.57
C THR A 566 -6.35 -4.74 22.08
N LYS A 567 -7.55 -5.27 21.81
CA LYS A 567 -7.98 -6.63 22.15
C LYS A 567 -7.73 -7.65 21.03
N GLY A 568 -7.24 -7.19 19.88
CA GLY A 568 -6.99 -8.03 18.70
C GLY A 568 -8.23 -8.30 17.86
N GLU A 569 -9.27 -7.48 17.94
CA GLU A 569 -10.48 -7.59 17.15
C GLU A 569 -10.38 -6.75 15.86
N ASN A 570 -10.88 -7.28 14.75
CA ASN A 570 -10.97 -6.56 13.49
C ASN A 570 -11.86 -5.32 13.62
N ILE A 571 -11.35 -4.16 13.23
CA ILE A 571 -12.07 -2.89 13.32
C ILE A 571 -12.82 -2.52 12.02
N ASP A 572 -12.80 -3.36 11.01
CA ASP A 572 -13.45 -3.07 9.73
C ASP A 572 -14.98 -2.86 9.80
N PRO A 573 -15.72 -3.53 10.69
CA PRO A 573 -17.14 -3.23 10.88
C PRO A 573 -17.46 -1.80 11.30
N GLY A 574 -16.45 -1.02 11.69
CA GLY A 574 -16.60 0.31 12.28
C GLY A 574 -16.75 0.26 13.79
N ILE A 575 -16.52 1.39 14.42
CA ILE A 575 -16.54 1.55 15.88
C ILE A 575 -17.86 2.21 16.30
N THR A 576 -18.64 1.51 17.12
CA THR A 576 -19.86 2.05 17.69
C THR A 576 -19.54 3.14 18.70
N PRO A 577 -20.18 4.33 18.63
CA PRO A 577 -19.95 5.40 19.59
C PRO A 577 -20.42 5.01 21.01
N THR A 578 -19.91 5.70 22.02
CA THR A 578 -20.40 5.61 23.40
C THR A 578 -21.80 6.21 23.52
N TYR A 579 -22.02 7.31 22.81
CA TYR A 579 -23.31 8.00 22.72
C TYR A 579 -23.67 8.26 21.27
N GLU A 580 -24.79 7.69 20.83
CA GLU A 580 -25.32 7.95 19.48
C GLU A 580 -25.93 9.35 19.37
N LEU A 581 -25.65 10.02 18.27
CA LEU A 581 -26.19 11.34 17.92
C LEU A 581 -26.84 11.30 16.52
N GLY A 582 -27.99 11.93 16.40
CA GLY A 582 -28.51 12.30 15.08
C GLY A 582 -27.68 13.45 14.49
N THR A 583 -27.73 13.64 13.17
CA THR A 583 -26.90 14.66 12.47
C THR A 583 -27.17 16.08 12.97
N ASP A 584 -28.38 16.38 13.48
CA ASP A 584 -28.73 17.69 14.06
C ASP A 584 -28.10 17.95 15.44
N ASP A 585 -27.68 16.87 16.11
CA ASP A 585 -27.11 16.95 17.47
C ASP A 585 -25.58 17.03 17.49
N PHE A 586 -24.90 16.77 16.35
CA PHE A 586 -23.43 16.76 16.28
C PHE A 586 -22.79 18.05 16.78
N PHE A 587 -23.41 19.19 16.47
CA PHE A 587 -22.92 20.52 16.85
C PHE A 587 -23.85 21.23 17.83
N ASN A 588 -24.70 20.46 18.53
CA ASN A 588 -25.43 20.94 19.69
C ASN A 588 -24.50 20.90 20.90
N VAL A 589 -23.79 22.01 21.13
CA VAL A 589 -22.73 22.09 22.15
C VAL A 589 -23.22 21.78 23.55
N GLU A 590 -24.42 22.21 23.92
CA GLU A 590 -25.01 21.94 25.24
C GLU A 590 -25.23 20.43 25.44
N LYS A 591 -25.77 19.73 24.45
CA LYS A 591 -25.98 18.28 24.49
C LYS A 591 -24.66 17.53 24.56
N VAL A 592 -23.68 17.90 23.73
CA VAL A 592 -22.35 17.27 23.71
C VAL A 592 -21.64 17.49 25.05
N MET A 593 -21.67 18.71 25.59
CA MET A 593 -21.12 19.03 26.91
C MET A 593 -21.70 18.15 28.01
N GLN A 594 -23.05 18.02 28.06
CA GLN A 594 -23.73 17.21 29.07
C GLN A 594 -23.31 15.73 28.97
N LEU A 595 -23.18 15.19 27.78
CA LEU A 595 -22.76 13.80 27.57
C LEU A 595 -21.30 13.56 28.00
N VAL A 596 -20.40 14.48 27.67
CA VAL A 596 -18.97 14.38 28.05
C VAL A 596 -18.86 14.49 29.58
N GLU A 597 -19.45 15.50 30.19
CA GLU A 597 -19.41 15.69 31.65
C GLU A 597 -20.03 14.52 32.40
N SER A 598 -21.18 14.00 31.94
CA SER A 598 -21.80 12.81 32.50
C SER A 598 -20.91 11.58 32.46
N TYR A 599 -20.18 11.38 31.34
CA TYR A 599 -19.24 10.27 31.22
C TYR A 599 -18.13 10.34 32.27
N TYR A 600 -17.49 11.50 32.42
CA TYR A 600 -16.38 11.69 33.34
C TYR A 600 -16.81 11.77 34.83
N GLN A 601 -18.05 12.15 35.11
CA GLN A 601 -18.61 12.09 36.47
C GLN A 601 -18.93 10.65 36.92
N ASN A 602 -19.17 9.74 35.99
CA ASN A 602 -19.51 8.35 36.29
C ASN A 602 -18.31 7.39 36.19
N LYS A 603 -17.13 7.91 35.84
CA LYS A 603 -15.87 7.16 35.74
C LYS A 603 -15.07 7.27 37.06
#